data_0e935cff19416f4f472cb35a789abd4e
#
_entry.id   0e935cff19416f4f472cb35a789abd4e
#
_cell.length_a   1.000
_cell.length_b   1.000
_cell.length_c   1.000
_cell.angle_alpha   90.00
_cell.angle_beta   90.00
_cell.angle_gamma   90.00
#
_symmetry.space_group_name_H-M   'P 1'
#
loop_
_entity.id
_entity.type
_entity.pdbx_description
1 polymer ?
#
loop_
_entity_poly.entity_id
_entity_poly.type
_entity_poly.pdbx_seq_one_letter_code
_entity_poly.pdbx_strand_id
1 'polypeptide(L)'
;MTKFWKPLLAIALICALALAGLGLAAQSPAAAAQAERADEFRAVWVATVYRLDYPSQATTDPAVLKRDADAILQGCVDMGMNAVILQVRPSADALYPSELYPWSKYLTGAQGTAPKNGFDPLAYWVERAHALGLELHAWVNPFRITKGGAAEFQALTADHPAKLHPDWVVEYEGDYYFNPGLPEVREYIVRGAEELARKYDIDGIHLDDYFYPGSGFADGAAYAKYGKGFSNIGDWRRDNVNQLVKTLGERIHAIDPGLSYGISPSGVWADKSSLPQGSNTTGGYESYYASYADSRKWVKEGWIDYICPQIYWYIGHKSMDYAAVARWWADTVKGTGVSLYIGMADYLAGNSDPKSPWYGTTAIERQLALNDTLPQVAGEVHFRYRLMAENPELLALYAEAYGEEAQEPAEPAYLNTREHDAYIQGNDGRFRPEDSLSRAEAVAMLARLSVDEQGNLLYSGTPGTGGFSDVKRGDWYAPYVAFAKRYGIANGYLDGTFRPEQPVSRAELVKLIASYFTVEGGTSPFPDVPAGHWAAEVVSFAAEEGWVSGYPDGTFRPDAPVSRAEAVKILNHALDRRAGERAAALPFTDVEKGHWACDEIREAAVSHTYRKSGEGETWLTYER
;
A
#
# COMPACT_ATOMS: atom_id res chain seq x y z
N MET A 1 -7.56 31.24 39.50
CA MET A 1 -7.77 31.81 38.15
C MET A 1 -8.20 30.64 37.29
N THR A 2 -9.46 30.65 36.88
CA THR A 2 -10.16 29.53 36.24
C THR A 2 -9.62 29.27 34.85
N LYS A 3 -9.01 28.09 34.67
CA LYS A 3 -8.55 27.57 33.39
C LYS A 3 -9.72 27.29 32.48
N PHE A 4 -9.73 27.91 31.32
CA PHE A 4 -10.68 27.63 30.25
C PHE A 4 -10.29 26.31 29.56
N TRP A 5 -10.68 25.18 30.12
CA TRP A 5 -11.05 24.05 29.32
C TRP A 5 -12.45 24.40 28.78
N LYS A 6 -12.59 24.57 27.48
CA LYS A 6 -13.93 24.66 26.91
C LYS A 6 -14.59 23.29 27.05
N PRO A 7 -15.57 23.14 27.96
CA PRO A 7 -16.43 21.98 27.93
C PRO A 7 -17.51 22.27 26.88
N LEU A 8 -17.30 21.91 25.63
CA LEU A 8 -18.34 21.83 24.60
C LEU A 8 -19.38 20.73 24.91
N LEU A 9 -19.26 20.04 26.04
CA LEU A 9 -20.15 18.94 26.46
C LEU A 9 -21.14 19.27 27.56
N ALA A 10 -21.17 20.49 28.14
CA ALA A 10 -22.10 20.83 29.21
C ALA A 10 -23.30 21.71 28.79
N ILE A 11 -23.38 22.19 27.55
CA ILE A 11 -24.50 22.99 27.05
C ILE A 11 -25.43 22.16 26.14
N ALA A 12 -25.02 20.99 25.66
CA ALA A 12 -25.88 20.13 24.82
C ALA A 12 -26.97 19.35 25.61
N LEU A 13 -26.91 19.29 26.95
CA LEU A 13 -27.86 18.48 27.73
C LEU A 13 -29.07 19.22 28.27
N ILE A 14 -29.19 20.54 28.12
CA ILE A 14 -30.33 21.34 28.58
C ILE A 14 -31.22 21.86 27.44
N CYS A 15 -30.74 21.83 26.18
CA CYS A 15 -31.60 22.16 25.03
C CYS A 15 -32.15 20.95 24.25
N ALA A 16 -31.85 19.71 24.66
CA ALA A 16 -32.27 18.49 23.96
C ALA A 16 -33.66 17.96 24.34
N LEU A 17 -34.45 18.70 25.13
CA LEU A 17 -35.83 18.29 25.49
C LEU A 17 -36.94 19.16 24.88
N ALA A 18 -36.62 20.06 23.93
CA ALA A 18 -37.61 20.92 23.31
C ALA A 18 -37.71 20.90 21.79
N LEU A 19 -36.91 20.08 21.08
CA LEU A 19 -36.99 19.91 19.61
C LEU A 19 -36.69 18.47 19.21
N ALA A 20 -37.55 17.54 19.62
CA ALA A 20 -37.67 16.24 19.00
C ALA A 20 -38.36 16.44 17.64
N GLY A 21 -37.61 16.71 16.63
CA GLY A 21 -38.11 16.82 15.27
C GLY A 21 -37.09 17.45 14.33
N LEU A 22 -36.44 16.61 13.48
CA LEU A 22 -35.74 16.98 12.27
C LEU A 22 -34.32 17.54 12.44
N GLY A 23 -33.36 16.69 12.15
CA GLY A 23 -32.02 17.10 11.84
C GLY A 23 -30.96 16.00 12.02
N LEU A 24 -31.18 14.78 11.50
CA LEU A 24 -30.08 14.00 11.02
C LEU A 24 -29.45 14.87 9.92
N ALA A 25 -28.35 15.56 10.23
CA ALA A 25 -27.50 16.10 9.20
C ALA A 25 -26.97 14.88 8.41
N ALA A 26 -27.67 14.54 7.32
CA ALA A 26 -27.14 13.65 6.33
C ALA A 26 -25.81 14.29 5.90
N GLN A 27 -24.70 13.63 6.22
CA GLN A 27 -23.45 13.92 5.54
C GLN A 27 -23.77 13.98 4.06
N SER A 28 -23.30 15.02 3.37
CA SER A 28 -23.52 15.09 1.93
C SER A 28 -22.95 13.82 1.31
N PRO A 29 -23.60 13.20 0.31
CA PRO A 29 -23.05 12.03 -0.37
C PRO A 29 -21.61 12.23 -0.87
N ALA A 30 -21.21 13.48 -1.11
CA ALA A 30 -19.85 13.86 -1.46
C ALA A 30 -18.83 13.68 -0.30
N ALA A 31 -19.19 14.00 0.94
CA ALA A 31 -18.28 13.85 2.09
C ALA A 31 -18.09 12.37 2.49
N ALA A 32 -19.14 11.54 2.33
CA ALA A 32 -19.01 10.09 2.55
C ALA A 32 -18.18 9.43 1.43
N ALA A 33 -18.33 9.86 0.17
CA ALA A 33 -17.52 9.38 -0.95
C ALA A 33 -16.05 9.81 -0.84
N GLN A 34 -15.75 10.96 -0.24
CA GLN A 34 -14.38 11.43 -0.04
C GLN A 34 -13.63 10.67 1.07
N ALA A 35 -14.30 10.28 2.14
CA ALA A 35 -13.68 9.47 3.21
C ALA A 35 -13.33 8.04 2.75
N GLU A 36 -14.08 7.48 1.78
CA GLU A 36 -13.80 6.16 1.20
C GLU A 36 -12.62 6.17 0.20
N ARG A 37 -12.26 7.31 -0.39
CA ARG A 37 -11.17 7.42 -1.38
C ARG A 37 -9.76 7.40 -0.78
N ALA A 38 -9.58 7.66 0.48
CA ALA A 38 -8.26 7.68 1.13
C ALA A 38 -7.55 6.31 1.10
N ASP A 39 -8.33 5.22 1.07
CA ASP A 39 -7.83 3.84 1.04
C ASP A 39 -7.94 3.20 -0.37
N GLU A 40 -8.31 3.96 -1.40
CA GLU A 40 -8.48 3.48 -2.76
C GLU A 40 -7.15 3.17 -3.44
N PHE A 41 -7.05 2.00 -4.10
CA PHE A 41 -5.88 1.61 -4.88
C PHE A 41 -5.89 2.31 -6.24
N ARG A 42 -5.00 3.26 -6.46
CA ARG A 42 -4.86 4.02 -7.71
C ARG A 42 -3.53 3.67 -8.36
N ALA A 43 -3.56 2.73 -9.29
CA ALA A 43 -2.33 2.21 -9.88
C ALA A 43 -2.23 2.45 -11.38
N VAL A 44 -1.02 2.39 -11.89
CA VAL A 44 -0.76 2.44 -13.32
C VAL A 44 0.13 1.28 -13.75
N TRP A 45 -0.19 0.66 -14.89
CA TRP A 45 0.70 -0.32 -15.53
C TRP A 45 1.86 0.39 -16.24
N VAL A 46 3.07 -0.10 -15.95
CA VAL A 46 4.31 0.29 -16.64
C VAL A 46 4.82 -0.92 -17.42
N ALA A 47 4.58 -0.92 -18.74
CA ALA A 47 4.92 -2.02 -19.63
C ALA A 47 6.37 -1.88 -20.14
N THR A 48 7.13 -2.97 -20.02
CA THR A 48 8.54 -3.04 -20.47
C THR A 48 8.71 -3.81 -21.77
N VAL A 49 7.76 -4.68 -22.11
CA VAL A 49 7.73 -5.33 -23.43
C VAL A 49 7.76 -4.28 -24.54
N TYR A 50 8.62 -4.48 -25.54
CA TYR A 50 8.89 -3.49 -26.61
C TYR A 50 9.29 -2.09 -26.10
N ARG A 51 9.63 -1.93 -24.83
CA ARG A 51 9.89 -0.62 -24.17
C ARG A 51 8.74 0.34 -24.35
N LEU A 52 7.53 -0.16 -24.17
CA LEU A 52 6.31 0.65 -24.32
C LEU A 52 6.31 1.83 -23.36
N ASP A 53 6.76 1.61 -22.12
CA ASP A 53 6.90 2.65 -21.10
C ASP A 53 8.35 2.75 -20.60
N TYR A 54 9.00 1.63 -20.27
CA TYR A 54 10.33 1.59 -19.66
C TYR A 54 11.21 0.49 -20.28
N PRO A 55 12.54 0.75 -20.46
CA PRO A 55 13.19 2.06 -20.48
C PRO A 55 12.88 2.83 -21.78
N SER A 56 13.21 4.14 -21.83
CA SER A 56 13.01 4.98 -23.02
C SER A 56 13.80 4.48 -24.24
N GLN A 57 14.96 3.85 -23.99
CA GLN A 57 15.79 3.19 -24.97
C GLN A 57 16.50 1.98 -24.35
N ALA A 58 16.80 0.98 -25.17
CA ALA A 58 17.62 -0.14 -24.72
C ALA A 58 19.01 0.35 -24.32
N THR A 59 19.45 0.04 -23.09
CA THR A 59 20.74 0.53 -22.59
C THR A 59 21.26 -0.32 -21.44
N THR A 60 22.58 -0.40 -21.33
CA THR A 60 23.26 -0.95 -20.15
C THR A 60 23.70 0.14 -19.16
N ASP A 61 23.43 1.42 -19.45
CA ASP A 61 23.86 2.55 -18.63
C ASP A 61 22.90 2.78 -17.46
N PRO A 62 23.35 2.58 -16.20
CA PRO A 62 22.52 2.80 -15.03
C PRO A 62 21.97 4.23 -14.90
N ALA A 63 22.69 5.24 -15.40
CA ALA A 63 22.25 6.63 -15.29
C ALA A 63 21.00 6.88 -16.12
N VAL A 64 20.89 6.27 -17.30
CA VAL A 64 19.70 6.35 -18.16
C VAL A 64 18.54 5.58 -17.53
N LEU A 65 18.79 4.36 -17.06
CA LEU A 65 17.78 3.51 -16.43
C LEU A 65 17.17 4.16 -15.18
N LYS A 66 18.00 4.78 -14.33
CA LYS A 66 17.57 5.53 -13.14
C LYS A 66 16.74 6.75 -13.51
N ARG A 67 17.24 7.59 -14.41
CA ARG A 67 16.52 8.79 -14.86
C ARG A 67 15.12 8.45 -15.39
N ASP A 68 15.02 7.40 -16.21
CA ASP A 68 13.75 7.00 -16.82
C ASP A 68 12.78 6.46 -15.74
N ALA A 69 13.28 5.71 -14.76
CA ALA A 69 12.48 5.25 -13.62
C ALA A 69 11.99 6.42 -12.74
N ASP A 70 12.89 7.36 -12.39
CA ASP A 70 12.54 8.54 -11.59
C ASP A 70 11.48 9.39 -12.28
N ALA A 71 11.59 9.59 -13.61
CA ALA A 71 10.61 10.36 -14.37
C ALA A 71 9.22 9.69 -14.40
N ILE A 72 9.17 8.36 -14.52
CA ILE A 72 7.91 7.61 -14.50
C ILE A 72 7.28 7.66 -13.10
N LEU A 73 8.05 7.39 -12.06
CA LEU A 73 7.55 7.38 -10.68
C LEU A 73 7.05 8.77 -10.25
N GLN A 74 7.80 9.84 -10.61
CA GLN A 74 7.34 11.21 -10.35
C GLN A 74 6.06 11.52 -11.10
N GLY A 75 5.95 11.14 -12.39
CA GLY A 75 4.72 11.32 -13.16
C GLY A 75 3.52 10.55 -12.56
N CYS A 76 3.75 9.40 -11.93
CA CYS A 76 2.69 8.69 -11.20
C CYS A 76 2.21 9.48 -9.98
N VAL A 77 3.14 10.04 -9.19
CA VAL A 77 2.81 10.93 -8.06
C VAL A 77 2.05 12.17 -8.54
N ASP A 78 2.51 12.80 -9.62
CA ASP A 78 1.87 14.01 -10.16
C ASP A 78 0.43 13.75 -10.65
N MET A 79 0.11 12.52 -11.02
CA MET A 79 -1.25 12.06 -11.37
C MET A 79 -2.07 11.58 -10.16
N GLY A 80 -1.55 11.65 -8.94
CA GLY A 80 -2.24 11.18 -7.73
C GLY A 80 -2.32 9.66 -7.58
N MET A 81 -1.46 8.90 -8.28
CA MET A 81 -1.35 7.46 -8.11
C MET A 81 -0.65 7.12 -6.79
N ASN A 82 -1.03 6.00 -6.18
CA ASN A 82 -0.40 5.47 -4.97
C ASN A 82 0.28 4.10 -5.18
N ALA A 83 0.19 3.55 -6.40
CA ALA A 83 0.84 2.28 -6.75
C ALA A 83 1.30 2.24 -8.21
N VAL A 84 2.31 1.40 -8.48
CA VAL A 84 2.83 1.11 -9.81
C VAL A 84 2.88 -0.41 -10.03
N ILE A 85 2.34 -0.88 -11.15
CA ILE A 85 2.43 -2.28 -11.57
C ILE A 85 3.47 -2.36 -12.68
N LEU A 86 4.73 -2.65 -12.29
CA LEU A 86 5.89 -2.68 -13.19
C LEU A 86 6.07 -4.06 -13.82
N GLN A 87 6.10 -4.14 -15.15
CA GLN A 87 6.37 -5.38 -15.86
C GLN A 87 7.85 -5.79 -15.73
N VAL A 88 8.15 -6.66 -14.76
CA VAL A 88 9.51 -7.13 -14.46
C VAL A 88 9.89 -8.39 -15.23
N ARG A 89 8.89 -9.12 -15.77
CA ARG A 89 9.08 -10.32 -16.60
C ARG A 89 8.13 -10.30 -17.79
N PRO A 90 8.50 -9.58 -18.88
CA PRO A 90 7.65 -9.40 -20.06
C PRO A 90 7.53 -10.65 -20.94
N SER A 91 8.53 -11.50 -20.95
CA SER A 91 8.62 -12.80 -21.63
C SER A 91 9.37 -13.74 -20.68
N ALA A 92 9.82 -14.89 -21.06
CA ALA A 92 10.60 -15.75 -20.17
C ALA A 92 12.04 -15.19 -19.91
N ASP A 93 12.14 -13.95 -19.53
CA ASP A 93 13.34 -13.15 -19.24
C ASP A 93 13.05 -12.18 -18.09
N ALA A 94 14.04 -11.50 -17.53
CA ALA A 94 13.88 -10.66 -16.34
C ALA A 94 14.54 -9.28 -16.48
N LEU A 95 14.01 -8.28 -15.77
CA LEU A 95 14.59 -6.95 -15.61
C LEU A 95 15.43 -6.82 -14.34
N TYR A 96 15.78 -7.93 -13.71
CA TYR A 96 16.53 -8.02 -12.47
C TYR A 96 17.51 -9.19 -12.52
N PRO A 97 18.57 -9.24 -11.67
CA PRO A 97 19.46 -10.39 -11.61
C PRO A 97 18.71 -11.62 -11.08
N SER A 98 18.32 -12.51 -12.00
CA SER A 98 17.60 -13.75 -11.72
C SER A 98 18.53 -14.96 -11.83
N GLU A 99 18.29 -15.97 -10.98
CA GLU A 99 18.93 -17.28 -11.07
C GLU A 99 18.21 -18.21 -12.07
N LEU A 100 17.01 -17.82 -12.49
CA LEU A 100 16.11 -18.64 -13.32
C LEU A 100 15.98 -18.09 -14.74
N TYR A 101 16.08 -16.78 -14.92
CA TYR A 101 15.78 -16.10 -16.18
C TYR A 101 16.96 -15.27 -16.67
N PRO A 102 17.27 -15.27 -17.98
CA PRO A 102 18.26 -14.36 -18.54
C PRO A 102 17.75 -12.92 -18.50
N TRP A 103 18.67 -11.97 -18.55
CA TRP A 103 18.32 -10.54 -18.69
C TRP A 103 17.49 -10.29 -19.94
N SER A 104 16.45 -9.46 -19.80
CA SER A 104 15.57 -9.10 -20.90
C SER A 104 16.26 -8.24 -21.96
N LYS A 105 16.08 -8.58 -23.23
CA LYS A 105 16.51 -7.74 -24.36
C LYS A 105 15.83 -6.38 -24.40
N TYR A 106 14.64 -6.27 -23.83
CA TYR A 106 13.91 -4.99 -23.79
C TYR A 106 14.62 -3.98 -22.88
N LEU A 107 15.34 -4.43 -21.89
CA LEU A 107 16.15 -3.56 -21.01
C LEU A 107 17.44 -3.10 -21.69
N THR A 108 18.26 -4.03 -22.16
CA THR A 108 19.66 -3.77 -22.56
C THR A 108 19.91 -3.85 -24.06
N GLY A 109 18.93 -4.34 -24.84
CA GLY A 109 19.03 -4.52 -26.29
C GLY A 109 19.47 -5.90 -26.72
N ALA A 110 20.04 -6.70 -25.80
CA ALA A 110 20.45 -8.09 -26.07
C ALA A 110 20.11 -8.96 -24.86
N GLN A 111 19.42 -10.09 -25.09
CA GLN A 111 19.09 -11.03 -24.03
C GLN A 111 20.37 -11.56 -23.35
N GLY A 112 20.29 -11.77 -22.04
CA GLY A 112 21.42 -12.23 -21.22
C GLY A 112 22.46 -11.15 -20.89
N THR A 113 22.33 -9.94 -21.43
CA THR A 113 23.24 -8.83 -21.14
C THR A 113 22.77 -8.05 -19.93
N ALA A 114 23.58 -8.02 -18.88
CA ALA A 114 23.31 -7.25 -17.66
C ALA A 114 23.55 -5.74 -17.84
N PRO A 115 22.91 -4.88 -17.05
CA PRO A 115 23.34 -3.49 -16.87
C PRO A 115 24.77 -3.40 -16.33
N LYS A 116 25.47 -2.30 -16.64
CA LYS A 116 26.84 -2.05 -16.17
C LYS A 116 26.91 -1.92 -14.65
N ASN A 117 28.10 -2.17 -14.12
CA ASN A 117 28.46 -1.96 -12.70
C ASN A 117 27.58 -2.77 -11.71
N GLY A 118 27.01 -3.90 -12.13
CA GLY A 118 26.16 -4.73 -11.29
C GLY A 118 24.86 -4.03 -10.87
N PHE A 119 24.41 -3.04 -11.62
CA PHE A 119 23.17 -2.31 -11.33
C PHE A 119 21.96 -3.23 -11.41
N ASP A 120 21.12 -3.19 -10.36
CA ASP A 120 19.84 -3.88 -10.27
C ASP A 120 18.69 -2.88 -10.48
N PRO A 121 18.04 -2.91 -11.66
CA PRO A 121 16.93 -2.00 -11.95
C PRO A 121 15.73 -2.19 -11.02
N LEU A 122 15.36 -3.43 -10.67
CA LEU A 122 14.19 -3.68 -9.84
C LEU A 122 14.41 -3.19 -8.41
N ALA A 123 15.59 -3.46 -7.83
CA ALA A 123 15.92 -2.92 -6.51
C ALA A 123 15.82 -1.38 -6.49
N TYR A 124 16.31 -0.72 -7.55
CA TYR A 124 16.19 0.72 -7.68
C TYR A 124 14.73 1.20 -7.78
N TRP A 125 13.91 0.53 -8.60
CA TRP A 125 12.48 0.85 -8.74
C TRP A 125 11.75 0.76 -7.41
N VAL A 126 11.97 -0.32 -6.64
CA VAL A 126 11.35 -0.54 -5.32
C VAL A 126 11.76 0.57 -4.35
N GLU A 127 13.08 0.85 -4.23
CA GLU A 127 13.61 1.91 -3.36
C GLU A 127 12.97 3.27 -3.70
N ARG A 128 12.91 3.61 -5.00
CA ARG A 128 12.40 4.91 -5.44
C ARG A 128 10.88 5.03 -5.33
N ALA A 129 10.14 3.97 -5.64
CA ALA A 129 8.68 3.94 -5.47
C ALA A 129 8.32 4.17 -4.01
N HIS A 130 8.93 3.42 -3.09
CA HIS A 130 8.70 3.57 -1.65
C HIS A 130 9.12 4.96 -1.13
N ALA A 131 10.23 5.51 -1.62
CA ALA A 131 10.65 6.88 -1.26
C ALA A 131 9.63 7.95 -1.67
N LEU A 132 8.81 7.68 -2.67
CA LEU A 132 7.74 8.55 -3.16
C LEU A 132 6.35 8.19 -2.59
N GLY A 133 6.27 7.18 -1.72
CA GLY A 133 5.01 6.72 -1.14
C GLY A 133 4.16 5.86 -2.07
N LEU A 134 4.76 5.30 -3.13
CA LEU A 134 4.09 4.41 -4.07
C LEU A 134 4.34 2.95 -3.69
N GLU A 135 3.29 2.11 -3.72
CA GLU A 135 3.45 0.66 -3.76
C GLU A 135 4.00 0.22 -5.11
N LEU A 136 4.81 -0.85 -5.13
CA LEU A 136 5.31 -1.46 -6.35
C LEU A 136 4.92 -2.93 -6.44
N HIS A 137 4.07 -3.25 -7.43
CA HIS A 137 3.69 -4.61 -7.76
C HIS A 137 4.50 -5.12 -8.95
N ALA A 138 5.14 -6.28 -8.78
CA ALA A 138 5.92 -6.92 -9.84
C ALA A 138 5.01 -7.66 -10.82
N TRP A 139 4.87 -7.12 -12.04
CA TRP A 139 4.05 -7.75 -13.09
C TRP A 139 4.85 -8.80 -13.86
N VAL A 140 4.31 -9.99 -13.88
CA VAL A 140 4.87 -11.19 -14.50
C VAL A 140 3.90 -11.74 -15.56
N ASN A 141 4.38 -11.89 -16.81
CA ASN A 141 3.69 -12.73 -17.79
C ASN A 141 4.11 -14.20 -17.58
N PRO A 142 3.20 -15.12 -17.28
CA PRO A 142 3.60 -16.45 -16.82
C PRO A 142 4.18 -17.34 -17.91
N PHE A 143 3.62 -17.36 -19.13
CA PHE A 143 3.92 -18.42 -20.09
C PHE A 143 4.57 -17.97 -21.41
N ARG A 144 4.55 -16.69 -21.72
CA ARG A 144 5.07 -16.20 -23.00
C ARG A 144 6.58 -16.27 -23.06
N ILE A 145 7.11 -16.83 -24.17
CA ILE A 145 8.53 -16.89 -24.47
C ILE A 145 8.89 -15.84 -25.52
N THR A 146 8.13 -15.75 -26.61
CA THR A 146 8.38 -14.79 -27.71
C THR A 146 7.12 -14.06 -28.15
N LYS A 147 7.33 -12.94 -28.86
CA LYS A 147 6.30 -12.18 -29.59
C LYS A 147 6.75 -11.84 -31.03
N GLY A 148 7.97 -12.19 -31.39
CA GLY A 148 8.58 -11.98 -32.71
C GLY A 148 8.81 -13.28 -33.47
N GLY A 149 8.13 -14.34 -33.10
CA GLY A 149 8.08 -15.61 -33.80
C GLY A 149 9.39 -16.39 -33.81
N ALA A 150 9.59 -17.20 -34.87
CA ALA A 150 10.70 -18.13 -34.99
C ALA A 150 12.08 -17.44 -34.96
N ALA A 151 12.21 -16.26 -35.53
CA ALA A 151 13.47 -15.52 -35.54
C ALA A 151 13.90 -15.13 -34.12
N GLU A 152 12.94 -14.63 -33.31
CA GLU A 152 13.17 -14.32 -31.90
C GLU A 152 13.51 -15.57 -31.09
N PHE A 153 12.77 -16.67 -31.32
CA PHE A 153 13.04 -17.93 -30.65
C PHE A 153 14.44 -18.47 -30.97
N GLN A 154 14.92 -18.37 -32.21
CA GLN A 154 16.27 -18.77 -32.58
C GLN A 154 17.33 -17.91 -31.89
N ALA A 155 17.07 -16.62 -31.70
CA ALA A 155 17.97 -15.67 -31.08
C ALA A 155 18.06 -15.77 -29.55
N LEU A 156 17.22 -16.59 -28.89
CA LEU A 156 17.31 -16.83 -27.44
C LEU A 156 18.72 -17.36 -27.08
N THR A 157 19.22 -16.93 -25.93
CA THR A 157 20.52 -17.41 -25.40
C THR A 157 20.51 -18.91 -25.14
N ALA A 158 21.69 -19.55 -25.19
CA ALA A 158 21.79 -21.01 -25.05
C ALA A 158 21.35 -21.52 -23.66
N ASP A 159 21.46 -20.68 -22.64
CA ASP A 159 21.03 -20.91 -21.25
C ASP A 159 19.56 -20.53 -20.98
N HIS A 160 18.86 -20.04 -22.01
CA HIS A 160 17.44 -19.74 -21.86
C HIS A 160 16.62 -21.02 -21.55
N PRO A 161 15.70 -21.01 -20.58
CA PRO A 161 14.92 -22.19 -20.20
C PRO A 161 14.23 -22.92 -21.35
N ALA A 162 13.74 -22.18 -22.36
CA ALA A 162 13.14 -22.77 -23.56
C ALA A 162 14.15 -23.48 -24.47
N LYS A 163 15.46 -23.18 -24.36
CA LYS A 163 16.52 -23.89 -25.05
C LYS A 163 16.99 -25.10 -24.25
N LEU A 164 17.03 -24.98 -22.94
CA LEU A 164 17.41 -26.08 -22.05
C LEU A 164 16.30 -27.16 -21.94
N HIS A 165 15.05 -26.75 -22.09
CA HIS A 165 13.87 -27.61 -21.99
C HIS A 165 12.96 -27.44 -23.23
N PRO A 166 13.37 -27.91 -24.40
CA PRO A 166 12.57 -27.78 -25.62
C PRO A 166 11.23 -28.55 -25.54
N ASP A 167 11.12 -29.54 -24.69
CA ASP A 167 9.91 -30.29 -24.39
C ASP A 167 8.87 -29.50 -23.58
N TRP A 168 9.26 -28.35 -22.99
CA TRP A 168 8.34 -27.42 -22.32
C TRP A 168 7.65 -26.46 -23.29
N VAL A 169 8.14 -26.36 -24.54
CA VAL A 169 7.80 -25.30 -25.48
C VAL A 169 6.72 -25.78 -26.45
N VAL A 170 5.73 -24.93 -26.67
CA VAL A 170 4.70 -25.08 -27.73
C VAL A 170 4.71 -23.84 -28.59
N GLU A 171 4.76 -24.06 -29.90
CA GLU A 171 4.53 -23.00 -30.90
C GLU A 171 3.02 -22.86 -31.12
N TYR A 172 2.53 -21.61 -31.10
CA TYR A 172 1.15 -21.29 -31.37
C TYR A 172 1.06 -19.97 -32.17
N GLU A 173 0.48 -20.04 -33.36
CA GLU A 173 0.31 -18.89 -34.28
C GLU A 173 1.60 -18.11 -34.56
N GLY A 174 2.72 -18.83 -34.62
CA GLY A 174 4.03 -18.27 -34.91
C GLY A 174 4.83 -17.81 -33.70
N ASP A 175 4.21 -17.66 -32.52
CA ASP A 175 4.88 -17.35 -31.27
C ASP A 175 5.12 -18.60 -30.39
N TYR A 176 5.96 -18.48 -29.37
CA TYR A 176 6.36 -19.61 -28.53
C TYR A 176 5.94 -19.36 -27.07
N TYR A 177 5.47 -20.44 -26.45
CA TYR A 177 4.96 -20.41 -25.08
C TYR A 177 5.44 -21.62 -24.29
N PHE A 178 5.61 -21.47 -23.00
CA PHE A 178 5.70 -22.60 -22.10
C PHE A 178 4.35 -23.31 -21.99
N ASN A 179 4.35 -24.64 -21.91
CA ASN A 179 3.15 -25.45 -21.83
C ASN A 179 2.57 -25.49 -20.41
N PRO A 180 1.43 -24.83 -20.14
CA PRO A 180 0.84 -24.83 -18.80
C PRO A 180 0.42 -26.23 -18.31
N GLY A 181 0.24 -27.18 -19.25
CA GLY A 181 -0.13 -28.56 -18.97
C GLY A 181 0.95 -29.38 -18.29
N LEU A 182 2.18 -28.88 -18.25
CA LEU A 182 3.31 -29.57 -17.62
C LEU A 182 3.48 -29.12 -16.17
N PRO A 183 3.44 -30.05 -15.17
CA PRO A 183 3.70 -29.70 -13.77
C PRO A 183 5.04 -29.00 -13.55
N GLU A 184 6.07 -29.42 -14.28
CA GLU A 184 7.42 -28.85 -14.21
C GLU A 184 7.47 -27.38 -14.65
N VAL A 185 6.68 -27.02 -15.64
CA VAL A 185 6.52 -25.63 -16.10
C VAL A 185 5.84 -24.79 -15.03
N ARG A 186 4.73 -25.26 -14.47
CA ARG A 186 4.03 -24.54 -13.39
C ARG A 186 4.92 -24.32 -12.16
N GLU A 187 5.67 -25.34 -11.76
CA GLU A 187 6.64 -25.23 -10.66
C GLU A 187 7.75 -24.22 -10.99
N TYR A 188 8.23 -24.20 -12.24
CA TYR A 188 9.22 -23.22 -12.69
C TYR A 188 8.70 -21.78 -12.58
N ILE A 189 7.45 -21.53 -12.97
CA ILE A 189 6.81 -20.21 -12.84
C ILE A 189 6.66 -19.80 -11.36
N VAL A 190 6.20 -20.72 -10.50
CA VAL A 190 6.07 -20.50 -9.06
C VAL A 190 7.42 -20.14 -8.44
N ARG A 191 8.49 -20.85 -8.76
CA ARG A 191 9.84 -20.54 -8.28
C ARG A 191 10.32 -19.13 -8.70
N GLY A 192 9.93 -18.68 -9.90
CA GLY A 192 10.21 -17.31 -10.33
C GLY A 192 9.50 -16.24 -9.51
N ALA A 193 8.27 -16.51 -9.06
CA ALA A 193 7.56 -15.63 -8.14
C ALA A 193 8.16 -15.67 -6.72
N GLU A 194 8.54 -16.86 -6.22
CA GLU A 194 9.26 -16.99 -4.95
C GLU A 194 10.61 -16.25 -4.95
N GLU A 195 11.33 -16.24 -6.09
CA GLU A 195 12.57 -15.49 -6.23
C GLU A 195 12.33 -13.99 -6.01
N LEU A 196 11.28 -13.42 -6.63
CA LEU A 196 10.88 -12.02 -6.43
C LEU A 196 10.53 -11.74 -4.97
N ALA A 197 9.66 -12.55 -4.37
CA ALA A 197 9.21 -12.39 -2.99
C ALA A 197 10.36 -12.48 -1.96
N ARG A 198 11.42 -13.26 -2.24
CA ARG A 198 12.58 -13.38 -1.33
C ARG A 198 13.62 -12.28 -1.50
N LYS A 199 13.79 -11.77 -2.73
CA LYS A 199 14.89 -10.86 -3.07
C LYS A 199 14.53 -9.39 -2.91
N TYR A 200 13.25 -9.04 -3.05
CA TYR A 200 12.81 -7.65 -3.14
C TYR A 200 11.69 -7.34 -2.15
N ASP A 201 11.71 -6.13 -1.63
CA ASP A 201 10.67 -5.55 -0.78
C ASP A 201 9.52 -5.00 -1.65
N ILE A 202 9.01 -5.83 -2.56
CA ILE A 202 7.86 -5.50 -3.40
C ILE A 202 6.56 -5.60 -2.60
N ASP A 203 5.55 -4.79 -2.93
CA ASP A 203 4.26 -4.78 -2.25
C ASP A 203 3.29 -5.81 -2.82
N GLY A 204 3.53 -6.26 -4.06
CA GLY A 204 2.69 -7.28 -4.69
C GLY A 204 3.33 -8.01 -5.85
N ILE A 205 2.72 -9.15 -6.20
CA ILE A 205 2.97 -9.88 -7.44
C ILE A 205 1.70 -9.86 -8.27
N HIS A 206 1.81 -9.47 -9.53
CA HIS A 206 0.70 -9.31 -10.45
C HIS A 206 0.88 -10.18 -11.69
N LEU A 207 -0.11 -11.02 -12.02
CA LEU A 207 -0.17 -11.72 -13.29
C LEU A 207 -1.13 -11.01 -14.26
N ASP A 208 -0.81 -11.02 -15.56
CA ASP A 208 -1.71 -10.54 -16.59
C ASP A 208 -2.72 -11.62 -17.07
N ASP A 209 -3.35 -11.41 -18.22
CA ASP A 209 -4.36 -12.30 -18.79
C ASP A 209 -3.78 -13.38 -19.73
N TYR A 210 -2.47 -13.43 -19.91
CA TYR A 210 -1.81 -14.34 -20.87
C TYR A 210 -1.53 -15.72 -20.26
N PHE A 211 -2.59 -16.54 -20.10
CA PHE A 211 -2.47 -17.94 -19.72
C PHE A 211 -2.32 -18.84 -20.96
N TYR A 212 -3.33 -19.59 -21.37
CA TYR A 212 -3.31 -20.24 -22.67
C TYR A 212 -3.56 -19.22 -23.78
N PRO A 213 -2.80 -19.25 -24.90
CA PRO A 213 -2.99 -18.27 -25.98
C PRO A 213 -4.25 -18.54 -26.82
N GLY A 214 -4.81 -19.75 -26.75
CA GLY A 214 -6.02 -20.08 -27.49
C GLY A 214 -6.37 -21.57 -27.49
N SER A 215 -7.52 -21.91 -28.06
CA SER A 215 -8.06 -23.27 -28.05
C SER A 215 -7.28 -24.25 -28.92
N GLY A 216 -6.58 -23.76 -29.94
CA GLY A 216 -5.74 -24.56 -30.85
C GLY A 216 -4.35 -24.92 -30.32
N PHE A 217 -4.06 -24.60 -29.06
CA PHE A 217 -2.77 -24.89 -28.44
C PHE A 217 -2.41 -26.37 -28.47
N ALA A 218 -1.17 -26.71 -28.92
CA ALA A 218 -0.78 -28.09 -29.23
C ALA A 218 -0.24 -28.83 -28.00
N ASP A 219 -1.04 -28.99 -26.96
CA ASP A 219 -0.70 -29.67 -25.72
C ASP A 219 -1.31 -31.09 -25.57
N GLY A 220 -1.77 -31.67 -26.65
CA GLY A 220 -2.43 -33.00 -26.66
C GLY A 220 -1.60 -34.11 -26.06
N ALA A 221 -0.27 -34.10 -26.22
CA ALA A 221 0.63 -35.08 -25.61
C ALA A 221 0.67 -34.94 -24.07
N ALA A 222 0.68 -33.71 -23.55
CA ALA A 222 0.59 -33.45 -22.12
C ALA A 222 -0.79 -33.87 -21.57
N TYR A 223 -1.87 -33.58 -22.32
CA TYR A 223 -3.21 -34.04 -21.94
C TYR A 223 -3.30 -35.58 -21.87
N ALA A 224 -2.74 -36.29 -22.84
CA ALA A 224 -2.70 -37.76 -22.82
C ALA A 224 -1.97 -38.31 -21.58
N LYS A 225 -0.93 -37.60 -21.12
CA LYS A 225 -0.11 -38.01 -19.95
C LYS A 225 -0.75 -37.63 -18.61
N TYR A 226 -1.27 -36.42 -18.51
CA TYR A 226 -1.70 -35.82 -17.24
C TYR A 226 -3.22 -35.57 -17.14
N GLY A 227 -3.97 -35.68 -18.22
CA GLY A 227 -5.39 -35.40 -18.26
C GLY A 227 -6.33 -36.51 -17.76
N LYS A 228 -5.78 -37.58 -17.16
CA LYS A 228 -6.60 -38.68 -16.62
C LYS A 228 -7.55 -38.16 -15.55
N GLY A 229 -8.85 -38.43 -15.74
CA GLY A 229 -9.91 -37.96 -14.84
C GLY A 229 -10.72 -36.78 -15.36
N PHE A 230 -10.23 -36.11 -16.41
CA PHE A 230 -10.97 -35.02 -17.05
C PHE A 230 -11.77 -35.54 -18.26
N SER A 231 -13.01 -35.08 -18.40
CA SER A 231 -13.91 -35.48 -19.48
C SER A 231 -13.56 -34.81 -20.82
N ASN A 232 -12.89 -33.66 -20.77
CA ASN A 232 -12.44 -32.91 -21.95
C ASN A 232 -11.17 -32.11 -21.65
N ILE A 233 -10.47 -31.71 -22.70
CA ILE A 233 -9.21 -30.98 -22.61
C ILE A 233 -9.39 -29.57 -22.03
N GLY A 234 -10.55 -28.93 -22.24
CA GLY A 234 -10.82 -27.57 -21.72
C GLY A 234 -10.88 -27.53 -20.20
N ASP A 235 -11.52 -28.52 -19.58
CA ASP A 235 -11.57 -28.63 -18.11
C ASP A 235 -10.17 -28.88 -17.54
N TRP A 236 -9.37 -29.72 -18.19
CA TRP A 236 -8.00 -29.99 -17.79
C TRP A 236 -7.10 -28.74 -17.93
N ARG A 237 -7.26 -27.96 -19.00
CA ARG A 237 -6.52 -26.69 -19.18
C ARG A 237 -6.86 -25.68 -18.09
N ARG A 238 -8.14 -25.52 -17.74
CA ARG A 238 -8.56 -24.67 -16.62
C ARG A 238 -7.99 -25.14 -15.30
N ASP A 239 -7.96 -26.44 -15.07
CA ASP A 239 -7.37 -26.99 -13.86
C ASP A 239 -5.87 -26.72 -13.77
N ASN A 240 -5.13 -26.80 -14.88
CA ASN A 240 -3.71 -26.44 -14.91
C ASN A 240 -3.46 -24.98 -14.51
N VAL A 241 -4.28 -24.06 -15.02
CA VAL A 241 -4.20 -22.64 -14.64
C VAL A 241 -4.61 -22.45 -13.18
N ASN A 242 -5.67 -23.10 -12.74
CA ASN A 242 -6.13 -23.07 -11.34
C ASN A 242 -5.05 -23.57 -10.37
N GLN A 243 -4.35 -24.67 -10.70
CA GLN A 243 -3.23 -25.18 -9.91
C GLN A 243 -2.09 -24.16 -9.82
N LEU A 244 -1.71 -23.52 -10.94
CA LEU A 244 -0.70 -22.47 -10.92
C LEU A 244 -1.10 -21.33 -10.00
N VAL A 245 -2.30 -20.75 -10.20
CA VAL A 245 -2.78 -19.59 -9.43
C VAL A 245 -2.81 -19.91 -7.94
N LYS A 246 -3.40 -21.03 -7.57
CA LYS A 246 -3.50 -21.45 -6.17
C LYS A 246 -2.12 -21.69 -5.53
N THR A 247 -1.27 -22.49 -6.20
CA THR A 247 0.07 -22.82 -5.65
C THR A 247 0.95 -21.59 -5.53
N LEU A 248 0.87 -20.65 -6.50
CA LEU A 248 1.65 -19.42 -6.46
C LEU A 248 1.26 -18.58 -5.24
N GLY A 249 -0.03 -18.34 -5.01
CA GLY A 249 -0.51 -17.61 -3.83
C GLY A 249 -0.07 -18.28 -2.52
N GLU A 250 -0.30 -19.58 -2.36
CA GLU A 250 0.12 -20.33 -1.17
C GLU A 250 1.63 -20.21 -0.89
N ARG A 251 2.47 -20.24 -1.94
CA ARG A 251 3.92 -20.24 -1.83
C ARG A 251 4.50 -18.84 -1.52
N ILE A 252 3.99 -17.79 -2.14
CA ILE A 252 4.46 -16.42 -1.84
C ILE A 252 3.99 -15.96 -0.46
N HIS A 253 2.75 -16.27 -0.05
CA HIS A 253 2.26 -15.95 1.28
C HIS A 253 2.97 -16.75 2.40
N ALA A 254 3.52 -17.93 2.09
CA ALA A 254 4.39 -18.65 3.01
C ALA A 254 5.74 -17.95 3.21
N ILE A 255 6.18 -17.11 2.26
CA ILE A 255 7.41 -16.30 2.35
C ILE A 255 7.11 -14.97 3.04
N ASP A 256 6.10 -14.25 2.57
CA ASP A 256 5.61 -13.00 3.13
C ASP A 256 4.07 -12.95 3.11
N PRO A 257 3.42 -13.14 4.27
CA PRO A 257 1.97 -13.07 4.37
C PRO A 257 1.36 -11.68 4.04
N GLY A 258 2.17 -10.63 4.03
CA GLY A 258 1.77 -9.26 3.69
C GLY A 258 1.87 -8.94 2.20
N LEU A 259 2.46 -9.83 1.39
CA LEU A 259 2.65 -9.60 -0.04
C LEU A 259 1.34 -9.79 -0.80
N SER A 260 0.85 -8.74 -1.46
CA SER A 260 -0.39 -8.80 -2.25
C SER A 260 -0.22 -9.66 -3.50
N TYR A 261 -1.18 -10.53 -3.78
CA TYR A 261 -1.20 -11.34 -5.00
C TYR A 261 -2.45 -11.04 -5.83
N GLY A 262 -2.25 -10.50 -7.02
CA GLY A 262 -3.34 -10.12 -7.90
C GLY A 262 -3.21 -10.58 -9.34
N ILE A 263 -4.34 -10.59 -10.03
CA ILE A 263 -4.41 -10.99 -11.44
C ILE A 263 -5.33 -10.04 -12.20
N SER A 264 -4.91 -9.64 -13.42
CA SER A 264 -5.72 -8.84 -14.33
C SER A 264 -6.22 -9.66 -15.53
N PRO A 265 -7.29 -10.47 -15.37
CA PRO A 265 -7.85 -11.23 -16.48
C PRO A 265 -8.58 -10.31 -17.46
N SER A 266 -8.90 -10.82 -18.67
CA SER A 266 -9.86 -10.15 -19.54
C SER A 266 -11.18 -9.86 -18.78
N GLY A 267 -11.79 -8.71 -19.06
CA GLY A 267 -12.97 -8.22 -18.34
C GLY A 267 -14.17 -9.17 -18.36
N VAL A 268 -14.37 -9.91 -19.46
CA VAL A 268 -15.46 -10.89 -19.58
C VAL A 268 -14.97 -12.29 -19.20
N TRP A 269 -15.42 -12.78 -18.03
CA TRP A 269 -15.15 -14.17 -17.64
C TRP A 269 -15.88 -15.17 -18.53
N ALA A 270 -17.19 -15.03 -18.65
CA ALA A 270 -18.06 -15.74 -19.60
C ALA A 270 -19.33 -14.94 -19.85
N ASP A 271 -19.93 -15.09 -21.02
CA ASP A 271 -21.26 -14.57 -21.32
C ASP A 271 -22.34 -15.39 -20.58
N LYS A 272 -23.40 -14.74 -20.14
CA LYS A 272 -24.53 -15.41 -19.50
C LYS A 272 -25.20 -16.45 -20.40
N SER A 273 -25.10 -16.30 -21.70
CA SER A 273 -25.60 -17.28 -22.71
C SER A 273 -24.71 -18.53 -22.77
N SER A 274 -23.42 -18.40 -22.48
CA SER A 274 -22.46 -19.53 -22.43
C SER A 274 -22.49 -20.25 -21.10
N LEU A 275 -22.55 -19.49 -19.99
CA LEU A 275 -22.65 -19.99 -18.62
C LEU A 275 -23.69 -19.18 -17.84
N PRO A 276 -24.64 -19.81 -17.11
CA PRO A 276 -25.66 -19.08 -16.34
C PRO A 276 -25.12 -18.08 -15.33
N GLN A 277 -23.89 -18.32 -14.83
CA GLN A 277 -23.18 -17.45 -13.88
C GLN A 277 -22.42 -16.30 -14.56
N GLY A 278 -22.39 -16.26 -15.88
CA GLY A 278 -21.68 -15.25 -16.66
C GLY A 278 -22.32 -13.87 -16.62
N SER A 279 -21.59 -12.88 -17.13
CA SER A 279 -22.06 -11.50 -17.25
C SER A 279 -23.11 -11.33 -18.35
N ASN A 280 -23.90 -10.27 -18.27
CA ASN A 280 -24.88 -9.92 -19.30
C ASN A 280 -24.19 -9.26 -20.51
N THR A 281 -23.30 -10.04 -21.14
CA THR A 281 -22.50 -9.68 -22.31
C THR A 281 -22.79 -10.65 -23.45
N THR A 282 -22.35 -10.32 -24.67
CA THR A 282 -22.52 -11.17 -25.84
C THR A 282 -21.35 -11.03 -26.80
N GLY A 283 -20.76 -12.17 -27.22
CA GLY A 283 -19.77 -12.23 -28.29
C GLY A 283 -18.43 -11.62 -28.00
N GLY A 284 -18.05 -11.53 -26.72
CA GLY A 284 -16.75 -11.09 -26.27
C GLY A 284 -15.70 -12.21 -26.25
N TYR A 285 -14.47 -11.85 -25.90
CA TYR A 285 -13.44 -12.79 -25.53
C TYR A 285 -13.74 -13.31 -24.11
N GLU A 286 -14.27 -14.51 -24.03
CA GLU A 286 -14.62 -15.17 -22.77
C GLU A 286 -13.37 -15.84 -22.20
N SER A 287 -12.74 -15.28 -21.16
CA SER A 287 -11.49 -15.79 -20.59
C SER A 287 -11.59 -17.24 -20.08
N TYR A 288 -12.76 -17.66 -19.63
CA TYR A 288 -13.05 -19.05 -19.22
C TYR A 288 -12.83 -20.06 -20.36
N TYR A 289 -13.15 -19.70 -21.61
CA TYR A 289 -13.01 -20.58 -22.77
C TYR A 289 -11.77 -20.29 -23.59
N ALA A 290 -11.41 -19.02 -23.75
CA ALA A 290 -10.34 -18.61 -24.66
C ALA A 290 -8.95 -18.79 -24.07
N SER A 291 -8.72 -18.34 -22.83
CA SER A 291 -7.46 -18.50 -22.11
C SER A 291 -7.51 -19.53 -20.98
N TYR A 292 -8.65 -20.23 -20.83
CA TYR A 292 -8.89 -21.20 -19.77
C TYR A 292 -8.66 -20.65 -18.36
N ALA A 293 -8.92 -19.36 -18.18
CA ALA A 293 -8.77 -18.62 -16.93
C ALA A 293 -10.11 -18.62 -16.17
N ASP A 294 -10.23 -19.47 -15.13
CA ASP A 294 -11.42 -19.52 -14.27
C ASP A 294 -11.31 -18.49 -13.14
N SER A 295 -11.17 -17.21 -13.51
CA SER A 295 -10.93 -16.11 -12.60
C SER A 295 -12.04 -15.91 -11.56
N ARG A 296 -13.28 -16.24 -11.91
CA ARG A 296 -14.39 -16.28 -10.96
C ARG A 296 -14.15 -17.28 -9.82
N LYS A 297 -13.60 -18.45 -10.14
CA LYS A 297 -13.25 -19.46 -9.14
C LYS A 297 -12.14 -18.97 -8.22
N TRP A 298 -11.10 -18.33 -8.74
CA TRP A 298 -9.99 -17.82 -7.92
C TRP A 298 -10.48 -16.85 -6.85
N VAL A 299 -11.43 -15.96 -7.23
CA VAL A 299 -12.10 -15.03 -6.32
C VAL A 299 -12.94 -15.78 -5.28
N LYS A 300 -13.78 -16.74 -5.70
CA LYS A 300 -14.69 -17.45 -4.78
C LYS A 300 -13.99 -18.35 -3.80
N GLU A 301 -12.83 -18.88 -4.16
CA GLU A 301 -11.99 -19.74 -3.31
C GLU A 301 -10.96 -18.94 -2.49
N GLY A 302 -10.84 -17.62 -2.72
CA GLY A 302 -9.88 -16.76 -2.01
C GLY A 302 -8.41 -17.13 -2.28
N TRP A 303 -8.07 -17.47 -3.54
CA TRP A 303 -6.69 -17.85 -3.91
C TRP A 303 -5.82 -16.65 -4.26
N ILE A 304 -6.41 -15.48 -4.38
CA ILE A 304 -5.79 -14.19 -4.72
C ILE A 304 -6.30 -13.13 -3.75
N ASP A 305 -5.51 -12.07 -3.54
CA ASP A 305 -5.89 -10.95 -2.68
C ASP A 305 -6.69 -9.90 -3.42
N TYR A 306 -6.41 -9.73 -4.72
CA TYR A 306 -7.20 -8.84 -5.57
C TYR A 306 -7.38 -9.38 -6.99
N ILE A 307 -8.47 -8.96 -7.61
CA ILE A 307 -8.78 -9.18 -9.02
C ILE A 307 -8.88 -7.83 -9.72
N CYS A 308 -8.24 -7.70 -10.90
CA CYS A 308 -8.21 -6.48 -11.69
C CYS A 308 -8.69 -6.74 -13.14
N PRO A 309 -10.00 -6.99 -13.37
CA PRO A 309 -10.50 -7.28 -14.71
C PRO A 309 -10.27 -6.10 -15.66
N GLN A 310 -9.71 -6.37 -16.83
CA GLN A 310 -9.46 -5.39 -17.90
C GLN A 310 -10.77 -5.06 -18.61
N ILE A 311 -11.51 -4.01 -18.17
CA ILE A 311 -12.80 -3.63 -18.72
C ILE A 311 -12.61 -2.53 -19.77
N TYR A 312 -12.09 -2.89 -20.93
CA TYR A 312 -11.66 -1.96 -21.98
C TYR A 312 -12.75 -1.55 -22.95
N TRP A 313 -13.98 -1.41 -22.48
CA TRP A 313 -15.14 -0.94 -23.26
C TRP A 313 -15.77 0.28 -22.59
N TYR A 314 -16.54 1.06 -23.36
CA TYR A 314 -17.24 2.23 -22.82
C TYR A 314 -18.62 1.86 -22.25
N ILE A 315 -19.16 2.72 -21.40
CA ILE A 315 -20.53 2.58 -20.88
C ILE A 315 -21.54 2.75 -22.02
N GLY A 316 -22.39 1.75 -22.21
CA GLY A 316 -23.36 1.67 -23.32
C GLY A 316 -22.83 0.92 -24.54
N HIS A 317 -21.70 0.22 -24.45
CA HIS A 317 -21.23 -0.68 -25.50
C HIS A 317 -22.24 -1.82 -25.72
N LYS A 318 -22.63 -2.07 -26.97
CA LYS A 318 -23.77 -2.96 -27.29
C LYS A 318 -23.61 -4.40 -26.81
N SER A 319 -22.40 -4.92 -26.82
CA SER A 319 -22.11 -6.32 -26.53
C SER A 319 -21.44 -6.52 -25.19
N MET A 320 -20.55 -5.59 -24.80
CA MET A 320 -19.70 -5.66 -23.60
C MET A 320 -19.77 -4.32 -22.89
N ASP A 321 -20.98 -3.99 -22.36
CA ASP A 321 -21.18 -2.75 -21.62
C ASP A 321 -20.32 -2.72 -20.36
N TYR A 322 -19.48 -1.69 -20.24
CA TYR A 322 -18.63 -1.48 -19.06
C TYR A 322 -19.44 -1.60 -17.76
N ALA A 323 -20.59 -0.93 -17.69
CA ALA A 323 -21.40 -0.92 -16.48
C ALA A 323 -21.94 -2.32 -16.13
N ALA A 324 -22.27 -3.13 -17.12
CA ALA A 324 -22.74 -4.50 -16.89
C ALA A 324 -21.60 -5.40 -16.37
N VAL A 325 -20.39 -5.24 -16.93
CA VAL A 325 -19.20 -6.03 -16.53
C VAL A 325 -18.71 -5.62 -15.16
N ALA A 326 -18.60 -4.32 -14.87
CA ALA A 326 -18.17 -3.81 -13.55
C ALA A 326 -19.10 -4.27 -12.43
N ARG A 327 -20.42 -4.15 -12.61
CA ARG A 327 -21.41 -4.66 -11.64
C ARG A 327 -21.35 -6.17 -11.44
N TRP A 328 -21.10 -6.92 -12.51
CA TRP A 328 -20.96 -8.38 -12.41
C TRP A 328 -19.74 -8.76 -11.57
N TRP A 329 -18.61 -8.06 -11.73
CA TRP A 329 -17.43 -8.27 -10.89
C TRP A 329 -17.66 -7.84 -9.45
N ALA A 330 -18.32 -6.70 -9.22
CA ALA A 330 -18.73 -6.26 -7.89
C ALA A 330 -19.56 -7.32 -7.15
N ASP A 331 -20.57 -7.90 -7.83
CA ASP A 331 -21.35 -9.01 -7.28
C ASP A 331 -20.51 -10.29 -7.09
N THR A 332 -19.50 -10.49 -7.92
CA THR A 332 -18.62 -11.66 -7.84
C THR A 332 -17.72 -11.61 -6.62
N VAL A 333 -17.11 -10.47 -6.30
CA VAL A 333 -16.20 -10.35 -5.14
C VAL A 333 -16.95 -10.23 -3.81
N LYS A 334 -18.22 -9.88 -3.82
CA LYS A 334 -19.01 -9.65 -2.60
C LYS A 334 -18.92 -10.83 -1.63
N GLY A 335 -18.43 -10.54 -0.43
CA GLY A 335 -18.31 -11.50 0.68
C GLY A 335 -17.17 -12.51 0.54
N THR A 336 -16.16 -12.25 -0.32
CA THR A 336 -15.01 -13.16 -0.53
C THR A 336 -13.72 -12.72 0.16
N GLY A 337 -13.61 -11.46 0.57
CA GLY A 337 -12.36 -10.88 1.07
C GLY A 337 -11.36 -10.51 -0.03
N VAL A 338 -11.69 -10.74 -1.32
CA VAL A 338 -10.85 -10.37 -2.46
C VAL A 338 -11.20 -8.95 -2.90
N SER A 339 -10.22 -8.06 -2.99
CA SER A 339 -10.40 -6.69 -3.47
C SER A 339 -10.66 -6.66 -4.98
N LEU A 340 -11.55 -5.77 -5.40
CA LEU A 340 -11.83 -5.53 -6.82
C LEU A 340 -11.20 -4.19 -7.24
N TYR A 341 -10.23 -4.23 -8.14
CA TYR A 341 -9.73 -3.07 -8.86
C TYR A 341 -10.19 -3.16 -10.31
N ILE A 342 -10.56 -2.03 -10.92
CA ILE A 342 -11.01 -2.05 -12.31
C ILE A 342 -9.87 -1.62 -13.23
N GLY A 343 -9.52 -2.49 -14.20
CA GLY A 343 -8.56 -2.15 -15.25
C GLY A 343 -9.19 -1.21 -16.29
N MET A 344 -8.63 0.00 -16.43
CA MET A 344 -9.12 1.09 -17.27
C MET A 344 -8.38 1.18 -18.60
N ALA A 345 -9.09 1.59 -19.65
CA ALA A 345 -8.55 1.70 -21.01
C ALA A 345 -8.14 3.14 -21.38
N ASP A 346 -7.25 3.73 -20.61
CA ASP A 346 -6.80 5.12 -20.80
C ASP A 346 -6.22 5.39 -22.19
N TYR A 347 -5.62 4.38 -22.80
CA TYR A 347 -5.05 4.46 -24.15
C TYR A 347 -6.09 4.76 -25.25
N LEU A 348 -7.38 4.63 -24.95
CA LEU A 348 -8.47 4.95 -25.87
C LEU A 348 -8.98 6.38 -25.72
N ALA A 349 -8.69 7.05 -24.61
CA ALA A 349 -9.09 8.42 -24.37
C ALA A 349 -8.34 9.42 -25.26
N GLY A 350 -8.88 10.63 -25.42
CA GLY A 350 -8.29 11.68 -26.25
C GLY A 350 -8.61 11.54 -27.73
N ASN A 351 -9.62 10.73 -28.12
CA ASN A 351 -10.08 10.68 -29.51
C ASN A 351 -10.67 12.02 -29.92
N SER A 352 -10.22 12.57 -31.04
CA SER A 352 -10.62 13.89 -31.52
C SER A 352 -11.96 13.92 -32.27
N ASP A 353 -12.55 12.77 -32.61
CA ASP A 353 -13.87 12.70 -33.25
C ASP A 353 -14.98 12.84 -32.18
N PRO A 354 -15.78 13.91 -32.19
CA PRO A 354 -16.89 14.09 -31.24
C PRO A 354 -17.96 13.00 -31.26
N LYS A 355 -17.96 12.15 -32.26
CA LYS A 355 -18.88 11.00 -32.37
C LYS A 355 -18.31 9.74 -31.75
N SER A 356 -17.02 9.73 -31.44
CA SER A 356 -16.37 8.61 -30.75
C SER A 356 -16.88 8.51 -29.32
N PRO A 357 -17.18 7.31 -28.82
CA PRO A 357 -17.45 7.11 -27.40
C PRO A 357 -16.23 7.47 -26.50
N TRP A 358 -15.04 7.55 -27.10
CA TRP A 358 -13.78 7.87 -26.44
C TRP A 358 -13.31 9.32 -26.72
N TYR A 359 -14.26 10.22 -27.10
CA TYR A 359 -13.95 11.63 -27.33
C TYR A 359 -13.47 12.32 -26.04
N GLY A 360 -12.31 12.98 -26.10
CA GLY A 360 -11.71 13.59 -24.92
C GLY A 360 -11.53 12.57 -23.79
N THR A 361 -11.83 12.97 -22.58
CA THR A 361 -11.77 12.14 -21.35
C THR A 361 -13.12 11.60 -20.89
N THR A 362 -14.22 11.98 -21.56
CA THR A 362 -15.61 11.75 -21.11
C THR A 362 -15.93 10.28 -20.81
N ALA A 363 -15.36 9.32 -21.55
CA ALA A 363 -15.57 7.90 -21.27
C ALA A 363 -14.96 7.50 -19.91
N ILE A 364 -13.73 7.95 -19.65
CA ILE A 364 -13.01 7.68 -18.39
C ILE A 364 -13.74 8.34 -17.22
N GLU A 365 -14.11 9.63 -17.33
CA GLU A 365 -14.87 10.35 -16.30
C GLU A 365 -16.15 9.59 -15.89
N ARG A 366 -16.92 9.13 -16.88
CA ARG A 366 -18.15 8.36 -16.62
C ARG A 366 -17.89 7.00 -15.99
N GLN A 367 -16.74 6.38 -16.29
CA GLN A 367 -16.34 5.10 -15.71
C GLN A 367 -15.94 5.28 -14.26
N LEU A 368 -15.12 6.29 -13.93
CA LEU A 368 -14.75 6.64 -12.56
C LEU A 368 -16.02 6.94 -11.73
N ALA A 369 -16.90 7.82 -12.23
CA ALA A 369 -18.15 8.15 -11.56
C ALA A 369 -19.07 6.92 -11.35
N LEU A 370 -19.04 5.91 -12.23
CA LEU A 370 -19.76 4.66 -12.02
C LEU A 370 -19.10 3.82 -10.94
N ASN A 371 -17.77 3.69 -10.96
CA ASN A 371 -17.00 2.91 -9.99
C ASN A 371 -17.25 3.40 -8.57
N ASP A 372 -17.27 4.72 -8.36
CA ASP A 372 -17.62 5.38 -7.09
C ASP A 372 -18.99 4.94 -6.53
N THR A 373 -19.91 4.52 -7.39
CA THR A 373 -21.23 4.02 -6.96
C THR A 373 -21.26 2.56 -6.58
N LEU A 374 -20.13 1.85 -6.73
CA LEU A 374 -20.02 0.41 -6.49
C LEU A 374 -19.14 0.14 -5.25
N PRO A 375 -19.73 -0.11 -4.08
CA PRO A 375 -18.99 -0.23 -2.80
C PRO A 375 -17.97 -1.38 -2.77
N GLN A 376 -17.98 -2.27 -3.76
CA GLN A 376 -17.01 -3.37 -3.87
C GLN A 376 -15.80 -3.01 -4.73
N VAL A 377 -15.85 -1.90 -5.46
CA VAL A 377 -14.70 -1.39 -6.21
C VAL A 377 -13.80 -0.66 -5.22
N ALA A 378 -12.60 -1.17 -5.04
CA ALA A 378 -11.59 -0.65 -4.11
C ALA A 378 -10.47 0.10 -4.85
N GLY A 379 -10.68 0.45 -6.11
CA GLY A 379 -9.77 1.26 -6.90
C GLY A 379 -9.69 0.91 -8.38
N GLU A 380 -8.81 1.60 -9.06
CA GLU A 380 -8.56 1.48 -10.50
C GLU A 380 -7.10 1.21 -10.81
N VAL A 381 -6.89 0.54 -11.95
CA VAL A 381 -5.57 0.37 -12.54
C VAL A 381 -5.60 0.84 -13.99
N HIS A 382 -4.75 1.78 -14.32
CA HIS A 382 -4.77 2.53 -15.57
C HIS A 382 -3.80 1.97 -16.61
N PHE A 383 -4.27 1.67 -17.81
CA PHE A 383 -3.44 1.13 -18.89
C PHE A 383 -3.26 2.19 -19.97
N ARG A 384 -2.07 2.76 -20.12
CA ARG A 384 -0.75 2.56 -19.51
C ARG A 384 -0.02 3.90 -19.37
N TYR A 385 1.03 3.93 -18.57
CA TYR A 385 1.73 5.15 -18.13
C TYR A 385 2.04 6.15 -19.25
N ARG A 386 2.80 5.78 -20.29
CA ARG A 386 3.23 6.74 -21.32
C ARG A 386 2.06 7.40 -22.03
N LEU A 387 1.01 6.66 -22.33
CA LEU A 387 -0.15 7.21 -23.05
C LEU A 387 -0.96 8.15 -22.18
N MET A 388 -0.95 7.96 -20.87
CA MET A 388 -1.54 8.90 -19.91
C MET A 388 -0.66 10.14 -19.76
N ALA A 389 0.66 9.96 -19.56
CA ALA A 389 1.62 11.04 -19.39
C ALA A 389 1.74 11.97 -20.62
N GLU A 390 1.50 11.45 -21.82
CA GLU A 390 1.48 12.19 -23.08
C GLU A 390 0.12 12.85 -23.39
N ASN A 391 -0.92 12.62 -22.56
CA ASN A 391 -2.27 13.16 -22.76
C ASN A 391 -2.60 14.24 -21.69
N PRO A 392 -2.52 15.54 -22.04
CA PRO A 392 -2.78 16.62 -21.08
C PRO A 392 -4.19 16.62 -20.48
N GLU A 393 -5.19 16.12 -21.21
CA GLU A 393 -6.57 16.04 -20.74
C GLU A 393 -6.72 14.96 -19.66
N LEU A 394 -6.04 13.80 -19.81
CA LEU A 394 -5.97 12.77 -18.78
C LEU A 394 -5.19 13.24 -17.56
N LEU A 395 -4.06 13.93 -17.75
CA LEU A 395 -3.30 14.50 -16.63
C LEU A 395 -4.17 15.45 -15.80
N ALA A 396 -4.92 16.33 -16.46
CA ALA A 396 -5.84 17.24 -15.79
C ALA A 396 -6.98 16.49 -15.06
N LEU A 397 -7.56 15.47 -15.72
CA LEU A 397 -8.61 14.64 -15.11
C LEU A 397 -8.13 13.95 -13.84
N TYR A 398 -6.94 13.35 -13.86
CA TYR A 398 -6.44 12.63 -12.69
C TYR A 398 -5.94 13.57 -11.59
N ALA A 399 -5.37 14.73 -11.95
CA ALA A 399 -5.07 15.75 -10.97
C ALA A 399 -6.35 16.26 -10.25
N GLU A 400 -7.50 16.27 -10.92
CA GLU A 400 -8.79 16.61 -10.33
C GLU A 400 -9.41 15.41 -9.56
N ALA A 401 -9.39 14.21 -10.14
CA ALA A 401 -10.04 13.02 -9.56
C ALA A 401 -9.24 12.42 -8.40
N TYR A 402 -7.92 12.44 -8.48
CA TYR A 402 -6.99 11.83 -7.52
C TYR A 402 -5.99 12.82 -6.93
N GLY A 403 -5.92 14.05 -7.50
CA GLY A 403 -5.15 15.13 -6.93
C GLY A 403 -5.64 15.34 -5.51
N GLU A 404 -4.73 15.32 -4.57
CA GLU A 404 -5.01 15.77 -3.24
C GLU A 404 -5.60 17.19 -3.37
N GLU A 405 -6.90 17.38 -3.18
CA GLU A 405 -7.28 18.57 -2.40
C GLU A 405 -6.33 18.49 -1.21
N ALA A 406 -5.53 19.54 -1.03
CA ALA A 406 -4.57 19.60 0.08
C ALA A 406 -5.21 18.90 1.25
N GLN A 407 -4.74 17.69 1.60
CA GLN A 407 -5.43 16.81 2.53
C GLN A 407 -5.97 17.71 3.62
N GLU A 408 -7.28 17.85 3.72
CA GLU A 408 -7.82 18.31 5.00
C GLU A 408 -7.15 17.35 5.99
N PRO A 409 -6.34 17.88 6.92
CA PRO A 409 -5.56 17.03 7.79
C PRO A 409 -6.53 15.97 8.30
N ALA A 410 -6.18 14.70 8.11
CA ALA A 410 -6.99 13.57 8.55
C ALA A 410 -7.53 13.96 9.91
N GLU A 411 -8.85 13.82 10.14
CA GLU A 411 -9.51 14.33 11.36
C GLU A 411 -8.58 14.18 12.54
N PRO A 412 -8.27 15.23 13.28
CA PRO A 412 -7.14 15.23 14.19
C PRO A 412 -7.22 14.02 15.10
N ALA A 413 -6.18 13.18 15.06
CA ALA A 413 -6.08 12.09 16.02
C ALA A 413 -6.01 12.71 17.42
N TYR A 414 -6.79 12.18 18.34
CA TYR A 414 -6.81 12.63 19.73
C TYR A 414 -5.98 11.65 20.57
N LEU A 415 -5.32 12.14 21.59
CA LEU A 415 -4.68 11.27 22.56
C LEU A 415 -5.71 10.72 23.56
N ASN A 416 -5.67 9.42 23.82
CA ASN A 416 -6.60 8.77 24.75
C ASN A 416 -6.37 9.27 26.18
N THR A 417 -7.39 9.92 26.75
CA THR A 417 -7.41 10.42 28.13
C THR A 417 -8.50 9.75 28.99
N ARG A 418 -9.24 8.78 28.42
CA ARG A 418 -10.38 8.15 29.11
C ARG A 418 -9.99 6.92 29.92
N GLU A 419 -9.07 6.13 29.36
CA GLU A 419 -8.45 4.95 30.01
C GLU A 419 -6.94 5.09 29.89
N HIS A 420 -6.20 4.66 30.91
CA HIS A 420 -4.75 4.71 30.87
C HIS A 420 -4.21 3.40 30.33
N ASP A 421 -4.19 3.26 29.00
CA ASP A 421 -3.51 2.18 28.34
C ASP A 421 -2.00 2.36 28.40
N ALA A 422 -1.29 1.24 28.56
CA ALA A 422 0.17 1.23 28.48
C ALA A 422 0.62 1.57 27.05
N TYR A 423 1.37 2.62 26.90
CA TYR A 423 1.84 3.11 25.60
C TYR A 423 3.33 2.91 25.33
N ILE A 424 4.09 2.53 26.37
CA ILE A 424 5.51 2.19 26.25
C ILE A 424 5.78 0.79 26.80
N GLN A 425 6.73 0.10 26.19
CA GLN A 425 7.14 -1.23 26.59
C GLN A 425 8.64 -1.27 26.83
N GLY A 426 9.06 -2.18 27.71
CA GLY A 426 10.46 -2.52 27.89
C GLY A 426 10.87 -3.67 26.96
N ASN A 427 12.12 -4.04 27.04
CA ASN A 427 12.66 -5.23 26.38
C ASN A 427 13.42 -6.07 27.41
N ASP A 428 13.21 -7.40 27.38
CA ASP A 428 13.85 -8.37 28.29
C ASP A 428 13.71 -8.00 29.78
N GLY A 429 12.53 -7.50 30.19
CA GLY A 429 12.26 -7.09 31.56
C GLY A 429 12.99 -5.82 32.01
N ARG A 430 13.50 -5.02 31.07
CA ARG A 430 14.18 -3.75 31.33
C ARG A 430 13.49 -2.59 30.64
N PHE A 431 13.40 -1.45 31.31
CA PHE A 431 12.91 -0.20 30.76
C PHE A 431 13.98 0.63 30.07
N ARG A 432 15.21 0.63 30.63
CA ARG A 432 16.34 1.45 30.18
C ARG A 432 16.06 2.95 30.29
N PRO A 433 15.80 3.46 31.49
CA PRO A 433 15.30 4.83 31.69
C PRO A 433 16.24 5.93 31.17
N GLU A 434 17.54 5.71 31.23
CA GLU A 434 18.58 6.68 30.83
C GLU A 434 18.96 6.57 29.32
N ASP A 435 18.52 5.51 28.65
CA ASP A 435 18.78 5.39 27.20
C ASP A 435 17.99 6.45 26.43
N SER A 436 18.58 6.96 25.36
CA SER A 436 17.89 7.89 24.46
C SER A 436 16.72 7.21 23.79
N LEU A 437 15.59 7.91 23.69
CA LEU A 437 14.42 7.46 22.93
C LEU A 437 14.71 7.59 21.44
N SER A 438 14.48 6.52 20.66
CA SER A 438 14.57 6.58 19.20
C SER A 438 13.32 7.21 18.58
N ARG A 439 13.44 7.71 17.34
CA ARG A 439 12.31 8.27 16.59
C ARG A 439 11.23 7.23 16.34
N ALA A 440 11.61 5.97 16.08
CA ALA A 440 10.67 4.86 15.95
C ALA A 440 9.89 4.59 17.24
N GLU A 441 10.57 4.59 18.39
CA GLU A 441 9.90 4.42 19.68
C GLU A 441 8.93 5.59 19.98
N ALA A 442 9.31 6.82 19.65
CA ALA A 442 8.45 7.99 19.87
C ALA A 442 7.13 7.90 19.10
N VAL A 443 7.18 7.57 17.80
CA VAL A 443 5.94 7.42 17.01
C VAL A 443 5.12 6.19 17.40
N ALA A 444 5.78 5.13 17.90
CA ALA A 444 5.05 3.96 18.41
C ALA A 444 4.27 4.26 19.70
N MET A 445 4.83 5.10 20.58
CA MET A 445 4.12 5.58 21.79
C MET A 445 2.86 6.38 21.39
N LEU A 446 3.01 7.33 20.47
CA LEU A 446 1.90 8.18 20.02
C LEU A 446 0.83 7.38 19.27
N ALA A 447 1.22 6.45 18.39
CA ALA A 447 0.28 5.62 17.66
C ALA A 447 -0.60 4.75 18.59
N ARG A 448 -0.02 4.22 19.66
CA ARG A 448 -0.76 3.42 20.67
C ARG A 448 -1.75 4.23 21.49
N LEU A 449 -1.57 5.53 21.55
CA LEU A 449 -2.44 6.45 22.28
C LEU A 449 -3.49 7.13 21.37
N SER A 450 -3.33 7.03 20.04
CA SER A 450 -4.18 7.75 19.11
C SER A 450 -5.55 7.14 19.00
N VAL A 451 -6.59 7.97 19.18
CA VAL A 451 -8.00 7.59 19.13
C VAL A 451 -8.78 8.52 18.22
N ASP A 452 -9.93 8.05 17.73
CA ASP A 452 -10.93 8.88 17.05
C ASP A 452 -11.75 9.72 18.03
N GLU A 453 -12.68 10.55 17.56
CA GLU A 453 -13.57 11.36 18.39
C GLU A 453 -14.42 10.51 19.35
N GLN A 454 -14.72 9.28 19.00
CA GLN A 454 -15.48 8.34 19.82
C GLN A 454 -14.60 7.64 20.86
N GLY A 455 -13.27 7.79 20.78
CA GLY A 455 -12.28 7.18 21.67
C GLY A 455 -11.87 5.76 21.26
N ASN A 456 -12.12 5.34 20.02
CA ASN A 456 -11.61 4.06 19.49
C ASN A 456 -10.17 4.22 19.02
N LEU A 457 -9.35 3.18 19.22
CA LEU A 457 -7.96 3.21 18.76
C LEU A 457 -7.89 3.31 17.23
N LEU A 458 -7.16 4.31 16.73
CA LEU A 458 -6.92 4.52 15.32
C LEU A 458 -5.83 3.60 14.75
N TYR A 459 -4.88 3.19 15.59
CA TYR A 459 -3.81 2.30 15.19
C TYR A 459 -4.30 0.86 15.08
N SER A 460 -4.37 0.34 13.86
CA SER A 460 -4.86 -1.03 13.58
C SER A 460 -3.73 -2.04 13.32
N GLY A 461 -2.45 -1.62 13.35
CA GLY A 461 -1.32 -2.50 13.04
C GLY A 461 -1.19 -2.82 11.54
N THR A 462 -1.82 -2.04 10.66
CA THR A 462 -1.76 -2.27 9.21
C THR A 462 -0.31 -2.15 8.72
N PRO A 463 0.22 -3.16 8.01
CA PRO A 463 1.57 -3.11 7.49
C PRO A 463 1.78 -1.99 6.49
N GLY A 464 2.83 -1.20 6.68
CA GLY A 464 3.21 -0.12 5.77
C GLY A 464 4.58 0.44 6.16
N THR A 465 5.30 1.05 5.22
CA THR A 465 6.62 1.66 5.48
C THR A 465 6.53 3.19 5.61
N GLY A 466 5.37 3.78 5.37
CA GLY A 466 5.20 5.23 5.29
C GLY A 466 5.95 5.86 4.10
N GLY A 467 6.43 5.05 3.15
CA GLY A 467 7.19 5.50 1.97
C GLY A 467 8.58 6.05 2.27
N PHE A 468 9.20 5.65 3.39
CA PHE A 468 10.56 6.07 3.74
C PHE A 468 11.58 5.02 3.30
N SER A 469 12.68 5.47 2.66
CA SER A 469 13.71 4.60 2.10
C SER A 469 14.49 3.76 3.11
N ASP A 470 14.49 4.15 4.36
CA ASP A 470 15.19 3.51 5.48
C ASP A 470 14.27 2.74 6.43
N VAL A 471 12.99 2.53 6.05
CA VAL A 471 11.99 1.74 6.80
C VAL A 471 11.55 0.57 5.94
N LYS A 472 11.83 -0.66 6.39
CA LYS A 472 11.45 -1.88 5.70
C LYS A 472 10.16 -2.46 6.29
N ARG A 473 9.34 -3.11 5.48
CA ARG A 473 8.06 -3.71 5.88
C ARG A 473 8.18 -4.69 7.07
N GLY A 474 9.32 -5.40 7.17
CA GLY A 474 9.60 -6.32 8.27
C GLY A 474 10.11 -5.67 9.56
N ASP A 475 10.36 -4.37 9.57
CA ASP A 475 10.81 -3.68 10.77
C ASP A 475 9.65 -3.55 11.75
N TRP A 476 9.91 -3.79 13.05
CA TRP A 476 8.88 -3.72 14.09
C TRP A 476 8.16 -2.36 14.17
N TYR A 477 8.84 -1.32 13.73
CA TYR A 477 8.34 0.06 13.76
C TYR A 477 7.63 0.47 12.47
N ALA A 478 7.73 -0.29 11.39
CA ALA A 478 7.19 0.10 10.08
C ALA A 478 5.69 0.48 10.13
N PRO A 479 4.79 -0.28 10.78
CA PRO A 479 3.38 0.10 10.88
C PRO A 479 3.16 1.42 11.63
N TYR A 480 3.97 1.68 12.67
CA TYR A 480 3.87 2.91 13.45
C TYR A 480 4.37 4.15 12.70
N VAL A 481 5.42 3.96 11.90
CA VAL A 481 5.96 5.02 11.03
C VAL A 481 4.96 5.35 9.92
N ALA A 482 4.34 4.35 9.30
CA ALA A 482 3.29 4.55 8.31
C ALA A 482 2.08 5.29 8.92
N PHE A 483 1.65 4.89 10.12
CA PHE A 483 0.61 5.58 10.87
C PHE A 483 0.96 7.05 11.13
N ALA A 484 2.17 7.32 11.65
CA ALA A 484 2.60 8.67 11.96
C ALA A 484 2.65 9.58 10.72
N LYS A 485 3.03 9.04 9.56
CA LYS A 485 2.98 9.78 8.29
C LYS A 485 1.55 10.03 7.84
N ARG A 486 0.68 9.02 7.87
CA ARG A 486 -0.73 9.12 7.48
C ARG A 486 -1.46 10.23 8.24
N TYR A 487 -1.23 10.35 9.55
CA TYR A 487 -1.89 11.35 10.41
C TYR A 487 -1.07 12.64 10.56
N GLY A 488 -0.05 12.87 9.74
CA GLY A 488 0.75 14.10 9.77
C GLY A 488 1.59 14.30 11.05
N ILE A 489 1.72 13.28 11.89
CA ILE A 489 2.46 13.33 13.15
C ILE A 489 3.96 13.47 12.87
N ALA A 490 4.47 12.78 11.85
CA ALA A 490 5.87 12.82 11.45
C ALA A 490 6.03 12.68 9.93
N ASN A 491 6.70 13.63 9.29
CA ASN A 491 6.87 13.69 7.84
C ASN A 491 8.25 13.24 7.33
N GLY A 492 9.14 12.76 8.21
CA GLY A 492 10.51 12.39 7.84
C GLY A 492 11.39 13.56 7.45
N TYR A 493 12.45 13.27 6.70
CA TYR A 493 13.45 14.25 6.26
C TYR A 493 13.36 14.47 4.75
N LEU A 494 13.90 15.61 4.28
CA LEU A 494 13.89 16.00 2.87
C LEU A 494 14.65 15.02 1.94
N ASP A 495 15.47 14.14 2.51
CA ASP A 495 16.20 13.09 1.78
C ASP A 495 15.38 11.79 1.63
N GLY A 496 14.10 11.81 2.00
CA GLY A 496 13.22 10.65 1.91
C GLY A 496 13.42 9.62 3.01
N THR A 497 14.21 9.92 4.06
CA THR A 497 14.44 9.03 5.20
C THR A 497 13.56 9.39 6.40
N PHE A 498 13.24 8.40 7.24
CA PHE A 498 12.62 8.59 8.55
C PHE A 498 13.65 8.62 9.69
N ARG A 499 14.74 7.91 9.54
CA ARG A 499 15.82 7.70 10.51
C ARG A 499 15.31 7.08 11.82
N PRO A 500 14.75 5.88 11.78
CA PRO A 500 14.01 5.28 12.91
C PRO A 500 14.85 5.10 14.15
N GLU A 501 16.11 4.73 14.01
CA GLU A 501 17.04 4.48 15.14
C GLU A 501 17.74 5.75 15.66
N GLN A 502 17.54 6.89 14.98
CA GLN A 502 18.14 8.14 15.44
C GLN A 502 17.48 8.58 16.76
N PRO A 503 18.26 8.97 17.79
CA PRO A 503 17.69 9.58 18.98
C PRO A 503 16.83 10.80 18.62
N VAL A 504 15.62 10.88 19.18
CA VAL A 504 14.76 12.06 19.05
C VAL A 504 15.25 13.16 19.99
N SER A 505 15.32 14.39 19.50
CA SER A 505 15.65 15.53 20.36
C SER A 505 14.44 15.97 21.19
N ARG A 506 14.71 16.71 22.27
CA ARG A 506 13.64 17.25 23.15
C ARG A 506 12.65 18.13 22.39
N ALA A 507 13.15 18.98 21.51
CA ALA A 507 12.30 19.82 20.67
C ALA A 507 11.49 19.00 19.64
N GLU A 508 12.10 17.97 19.05
CA GLU A 508 11.38 17.06 18.13
C GLU A 508 10.27 16.30 18.84
N LEU A 509 10.53 15.77 20.06
CA LEU A 509 9.49 15.08 20.84
C LEU A 509 8.32 15.99 21.17
N VAL A 510 8.60 17.21 21.66
CA VAL A 510 7.54 18.19 21.96
C VAL A 510 6.74 18.52 20.70
N LYS A 511 7.38 18.64 19.53
CA LYS A 511 6.70 18.88 18.26
C LYS A 511 5.81 17.71 17.85
N LEU A 512 6.28 16.47 18.02
CA LEU A 512 5.48 15.28 17.74
C LEU A 512 4.22 15.23 18.62
N ILE A 513 4.34 15.51 19.92
CA ILE A 513 3.19 15.57 20.84
C ILE A 513 2.26 16.73 20.46
N ALA A 514 2.83 17.90 20.17
CA ALA A 514 2.05 19.10 19.82
C ALA A 514 1.23 18.96 18.53
N SER A 515 1.53 17.97 17.67
CA SER A 515 0.72 17.68 16.47
C SER A 515 -0.73 17.28 16.78
N TYR A 516 -1.02 16.89 18.01
CA TYR A 516 -2.37 16.55 18.49
C TYR A 516 -3.12 17.73 19.13
N PHE A 517 -2.53 18.92 19.15
CA PHE A 517 -3.07 20.09 19.82
C PHE A 517 -3.10 21.31 18.90
N THR A 518 -4.05 22.20 19.13
CA THR A 518 -3.99 23.51 18.49
C THR A 518 -2.95 24.34 19.23
N VAL A 519 -1.83 24.61 18.59
CA VAL A 519 -0.73 25.40 19.13
C VAL A 519 -1.02 26.87 18.89
N GLU A 520 -1.15 27.65 19.97
CA GLU A 520 -1.25 29.11 19.88
C GLU A 520 0.14 29.70 20.20
N GLY A 521 0.63 30.56 19.32
CA GLY A 521 1.97 31.12 19.38
C GLY A 521 2.23 31.94 20.66
N GLY A 522 3.41 31.72 21.23
CA GLY A 522 3.90 32.41 22.41
C GLY A 522 5.42 32.70 22.29
N THR A 523 5.99 33.33 23.32
CA THR A 523 7.43 33.52 23.41
C THR A 523 8.00 32.48 24.37
N SER A 524 8.96 31.66 23.90
CA SER A 524 9.60 30.66 24.72
C SER A 524 10.24 31.30 25.97
N PRO A 525 10.01 30.73 27.17
CA PRO A 525 10.66 31.23 28.40
C PRO A 525 12.13 30.83 28.50
N PHE A 526 12.65 30.02 27.56
CA PHE A 526 14.01 29.47 27.63
C PHE A 526 14.98 30.26 26.75
N PRO A 527 16.13 30.71 27.26
CA PRO A 527 17.07 31.55 26.54
C PRO A 527 17.74 30.84 25.35
N ASP A 528 17.83 29.51 25.39
CA ASP A 528 18.37 28.67 24.32
C ASP A 528 17.34 28.28 23.27
N VAL A 529 16.12 28.78 23.37
CA VAL A 529 15.05 28.67 22.34
C VAL A 529 14.55 30.07 22.00
N PRO A 530 15.33 30.86 21.26
CA PRO A 530 14.92 32.22 20.89
C PRO A 530 13.76 32.19 19.88
N ALA A 531 13.05 33.31 19.72
CA ALA A 531 11.88 33.44 18.85
C ALA A 531 12.10 33.02 17.37
N GLY A 532 13.35 33.04 16.88
CA GLY A 532 13.70 32.56 15.55
C GLY A 532 14.03 31.06 15.48
N HIS A 533 13.97 30.35 16.57
CA HIS A 533 14.19 28.89 16.60
C HIS A 533 12.98 28.17 16.02
N TRP A 534 13.18 27.14 15.20
CA TRP A 534 12.11 26.40 14.52
C TRP A 534 11.07 25.79 15.47
N ALA A 535 11.47 25.50 16.72
CA ALA A 535 10.60 24.93 17.75
C ALA A 535 10.08 25.97 18.76
N ALA A 536 10.35 27.28 18.57
CA ALA A 536 10.03 28.30 19.57
C ALA A 536 8.56 28.29 19.97
N GLU A 537 7.68 28.20 19.02
CA GLU A 537 6.22 28.19 19.21
C GLU A 537 5.75 26.96 19.99
N VAL A 538 6.16 25.76 19.59
CA VAL A 538 5.74 24.52 20.26
C VAL A 538 6.37 24.36 21.64
N VAL A 539 7.58 24.86 21.85
CA VAL A 539 8.23 24.84 23.18
C VAL A 539 7.60 25.86 24.12
N SER A 540 7.20 27.03 23.60
CA SER A 540 6.43 28.03 24.39
C SER A 540 5.12 27.42 24.86
N PHE A 541 4.34 26.86 23.93
CA PHE A 541 3.08 26.20 24.22
C PHE A 541 3.25 25.08 25.28
N ALA A 542 4.24 24.19 25.09
CA ALA A 542 4.50 23.09 26.00
C ALA A 542 4.91 23.58 27.42
N ALA A 543 5.60 24.71 27.50
CA ALA A 543 5.94 25.33 28.79
C ALA A 543 4.73 25.97 29.47
N GLU A 544 3.88 26.65 28.71
CA GLU A 544 2.63 27.27 29.21
C GLU A 544 1.64 26.20 29.70
N GLU A 545 1.51 25.09 28.99
CA GLU A 545 0.67 23.94 29.37
C GLU A 545 1.32 23.05 30.46
N GLY A 546 2.55 23.36 30.89
CA GLY A 546 3.24 22.64 31.95
C GLY A 546 3.77 21.25 31.56
N TRP A 547 3.91 20.97 30.25
CA TRP A 547 4.51 19.71 29.79
C TRP A 547 6.00 19.66 30.09
N VAL A 548 6.64 20.82 30.01
CA VAL A 548 8.08 20.99 30.22
C VAL A 548 8.37 22.18 31.16
N SER A 549 9.36 22.02 32.02
CA SER A 549 9.80 23.07 32.97
C SER A 549 11.25 23.53 32.76
N GLY A 550 11.94 22.96 31.78
CA GLY A 550 13.37 23.18 31.55
C GLY A 550 14.26 22.53 32.60
N TYR A 551 15.54 22.84 32.52
CA TYR A 551 16.57 22.37 33.47
C TYR A 551 16.83 23.40 34.58
N PRO A 552 17.49 23.01 35.68
CA PRO A 552 17.80 23.94 36.79
C PRO A 552 18.64 25.16 36.38
N ASP A 553 19.37 25.08 35.28
CA ASP A 553 20.15 26.20 34.72
C ASP A 553 19.29 27.17 33.86
N GLY A 554 18.00 26.94 33.79
CA GLY A 554 17.05 27.76 33.03
C GLY A 554 17.02 27.48 31.54
N THR A 555 17.70 26.44 31.03
CA THR A 555 17.71 26.06 29.62
C THR A 555 16.68 24.98 29.33
N PHE A 556 16.24 24.86 28.04
CA PHE A 556 15.40 23.78 27.52
C PHE A 556 16.23 22.64 26.92
N ARG A 557 17.37 22.97 26.30
CA ARG A 557 18.25 22.07 25.53
C ARG A 557 17.54 21.43 24.35
N PRO A 558 17.08 22.19 23.34
CA PRO A 558 16.21 21.75 22.28
C PRO A 558 16.79 20.60 21.45
N ASP A 559 18.09 20.61 21.20
CA ASP A 559 18.79 19.61 20.37
C ASP A 559 19.34 18.42 21.16
N ALA A 560 19.22 18.42 22.49
CA ALA A 560 19.69 17.31 23.32
C ALA A 560 18.78 16.07 23.07
N PRO A 561 19.35 14.86 22.90
CA PRO A 561 18.58 13.64 22.92
C PRO A 561 17.73 13.54 24.19
N VAL A 562 16.47 13.17 24.06
CA VAL A 562 15.60 12.93 25.22
C VAL A 562 15.77 11.49 25.69
N SER A 563 15.89 11.28 26.99
CA SER A 563 15.89 9.93 27.54
C SER A 563 14.49 9.33 27.56
N ARG A 564 14.41 8.00 27.66
CA ARG A 564 13.11 7.30 27.76
C ARG A 564 12.33 7.74 28.99
N ALA A 565 12.99 7.98 30.11
CA ALA A 565 12.39 8.50 31.33
C ALA A 565 11.87 9.94 31.20
N GLU A 566 12.63 10.82 30.55
CA GLU A 566 12.16 12.18 30.24
C GLU A 566 10.97 12.19 29.29
N ALA A 567 10.99 11.31 28.29
CA ALA A 567 9.94 11.22 27.30
C ALA A 567 8.58 10.82 27.91
N VAL A 568 8.55 9.80 28.77
CA VAL A 568 7.30 9.42 29.45
C VAL A 568 6.80 10.52 30.36
N LYS A 569 7.68 11.25 31.05
CA LYS A 569 7.28 12.39 31.86
C LYS A 569 6.63 13.50 31.05
N ILE A 570 7.24 13.88 29.91
CA ILE A 570 6.68 14.92 29.03
C ILE A 570 5.32 14.48 28.50
N LEU A 571 5.19 13.22 28.06
CA LEU A 571 3.94 12.73 27.49
C LEU A 571 2.84 12.55 28.55
N ASN A 572 3.17 12.04 29.75
CA ASN A 572 2.20 11.97 30.84
C ASN A 572 1.67 13.37 31.22
N HIS A 573 2.54 14.37 31.29
CA HIS A 573 2.12 15.74 31.56
C HIS A 573 1.22 16.30 30.44
N ALA A 574 1.54 16.01 29.17
CA ALA A 574 0.72 16.42 28.04
C ALA A 574 -0.68 15.76 28.06
N LEU A 575 -0.77 14.54 28.59
CA LEU A 575 -2.02 13.79 28.73
C LEU A 575 -2.77 14.06 30.04
N ASP A 576 -2.23 14.91 30.93
CA ASP A 576 -2.72 15.12 32.32
C ASP A 576 -2.84 13.79 33.10
N ARG A 577 -1.93 12.84 32.85
CA ARG A 577 -1.81 11.57 33.57
C ARG A 577 -0.90 11.74 34.76
N ARG A 578 -1.34 11.29 35.92
CA ARG A 578 -0.57 11.40 37.16
C ARG A 578 -0.59 10.08 37.91
N ALA A 579 0.59 9.52 38.12
CA ALA A 579 0.73 8.29 38.85
C ALA A 579 0.15 8.39 40.28
N GLY A 580 -0.73 7.46 40.60
CA GLY A 580 -1.38 7.40 41.91
C GLY A 580 -0.50 6.75 42.98
N GLU A 581 -0.75 7.04 44.28
CA GLU A 581 0.04 6.55 45.42
C GLU A 581 0.02 5.02 45.62
N ARG A 582 -0.90 4.28 44.98
CA ARG A 582 -1.09 2.82 45.09
C ARG A 582 -1.00 2.13 43.75
N ALA A 583 0.13 2.24 43.13
CA ALA A 583 0.30 1.65 41.83
C ALA A 583 0.85 0.22 41.88
N ALA A 584 0.60 -0.54 40.81
CA ALA A 584 1.16 -1.86 40.60
C ALA A 584 2.68 -1.90 40.70
N ALA A 585 3.24 -3.09 40.91
CA ALA A 585 4.69 -3.26 40.82
C ALA A 585 5.14 -2.99 39.39
N LEU A 586 6.23 -2.26 39.23
CA LEU A 586 6.83 -2.06 37.92
C LEU A 586 7.26 -3.40 37.31
N PRO A 587 6.96 -3.64 36.02
CA PRO A 587 7.35 -4.87 35.33
C PRO A 587 8.84 -4.89 34.94
N PHE A 588 9.65 -3.91 35.42
CA PHE A 588 11.05 -3.71 35.02
C PHE A 588 12.01 -3.87 36.18
N THR A 589 13.12 -4.57 35.92
CA THR A 589 14.14 -4.88 36.94
C THR A 589 15.19 -3.78 37.09
N ASP A 590 15.28 -2.85 36.16
CA ASP A 590 16.27 -1.78 36.08
C ASP A 590 15.73 -0.39 36.46
N VAL A 591 14.52 -0.34 37.03
CA VAL A 591 13.94 0.89 37.59
C VAL A 591 13.74 0.71 39.09
N GLU A 592 14.62 1.32 39.86
CA GLU A 592 14.54 1.28 41.32
C GLU A 592 13.38 2.16 41.84
N LYS A 593 12.82 1.80 43.01
CA LYS A 593 11.73 2.59 43.63
C LYS A 593 12.12 4.04 43.96
N GLY A 594 13.39 4.32 44.09
CA GLY A 594 13.93 5.67 44.32
C GLY A 594 14.27 6.43 43.05
N HIS A 595 14.06 5.84 41.88
CA HIS A 595 14.31 6.52 40.61
C HIS A 595 13.32 7.68 40.43
N TRP A 596 13.80 8.85 40.02
CA TRP A 596 13.00 10.08 39.91
C TRP A 596 11.78 9.96 39.00
N ALA A 597 11.84 9.08 37.98
CA ALA A 597 10.77 8.81 37.03
C ALA A 597 10.01 7.49 37.31
N CYS A 598 10.21 6.88 38.50
CA CYS A 598 9.60 5.57 38.80
C CYS A 598 8.09 5.58 38.62
N ASP A 599 7.42 6.62 39.11
CA ASP A 599 5.96 6.75 39.01
C ASP A 599 5.50 7.10 37.60
N GLU A 600 6.25 7.93 36.88
CA GLU A 600 6.00 8.26 35.46
C GLU A 600 6.12 7.03 34.55
N ILE A 601 7.16 6.21 34.80
CA ILE A 601 7.34 4.96 34.03
C ILE A 601 6.22 3.96 34.31
N ARG A 602 5.75 3.90 35.56
CA ARG A 602 4.65 3.04 35.96
C ARG A 602 3.35 3.44 35.25
N GLU A 603 3.05 4.75 35.26
CA GLU A 603 1.92 5.34 34.58
C GLU A 603 1.89 5.03 33.06
N ALA A 604 3.07 5.09 32.45
CA ALA A 604 3.25 4.87 31.01
C ALA A 604 3.20 3.39 30.59
N ALA A 605 3.56 2.47 31.49
CA ALA A 605 3.83 1.07 31.14
C ALA A 605 2.81 0.07 31.69
N VAL A 606 1.82 0.50 32.48
CA VAL A 606 0.81 -0.38 33.07
C VAL A 606 -0.59 0.13 32.71
N SER A 607 -1.36 -0.68 31.98
CA SER A 607 -2.77 -0.36 31.70
C SER A 607 -3.60 -0.43 32.98
N HIS A 608 -4.41 0.60 33.23
CA HIS A 608 -5.23 0.68 34.43
C HIS A 608 -6.48 1.56 34.24
N THR A 609 -7.48 1.32 35.08
CA THR A 609 -8.60 2.23 35.26
C THR A 609 -8.36 3.10 36.50
N TYR A 610 -8.82 4.31 36.47
CA TYR A 610 -8.57 5.28 37.52
C TYR A 610 -9.81 6.13 37.87
N ARG A 611 -9.73 6.81 39.01
CA ARG A 611 -10.65 7.85 39.40
C ARG A 611 -9.87 9.11 39.73
N LYS A 612 -10.21 10.24 39.11
CA LYS A 612 -9.65 11.54 39.49
C LYS A 612 -10.12 11.95 40.89
N SER A 613 -9.20 12.36 41.76
CA SER A 613 -9.46 12.88 43.09
C SER A 613 -8.54 14.10 43.34
N GLY A 614 -9.09 15.31 43.23
CA GLY A 614 -8.29 16.54 43.31
C GLY A 614 -7.29 16.66 42.16
N GLU A 615 -5.99 16.90 42.48
CA GLU A 615 -4.92 16.95 41.48
C GLU A 615 -4.28 15.59 41.21
N GLY A 616 -4.78 14.51 41.82
CA GLY A 616 -4.22 13.17 41.69
C GLY A 616 -5.20 12.15 41.11
N GLU A 617 -4.72 10.94 40.92
CA GLU A 617 -5.46 9.79 40.44
C GLU A 617 -5.38 8.63 41.43
N THR A 618 -6.48 7.92 41.60
CA THR A 618 -6.52 6.67 42.36
C THR A 618 -6.78 5.53 41.40
N TRP A 619 -5.83 4.61 41.29
CA TRP A 619 -6.01 3.42 40.44
C TRP A 619 -7.03 2.47 41.03
N LEU A 620 -7.97 2.02 40.20
CA LEU A 620 -9.04 1.12 40.57
C LEU A 620 -8.73 -0.33 40.22
N THR A 621 -8.29 -0.54 38.97
CA THR A 621 -7.86 -1.86 38.44
C THR A 621 -6.60 -1.67 37.60
N TYR A 622 -5.79 -2.69 37.48
CA TYR A 622 -4.60 -2.69 36.61
C TYR A 622 -4.27 -4.10 36.11
N GLU A 623 -3.69 -4.18 34.94
CA GLU A 623 -3.16 -5.42 34.41
C GLU A 623 -1.86 -5.80 35.11
N ARG A 624 -1.73 -7.08 35.49
CA ARG A 624 -0.54 -7.60 36.19
C ARG A 624 0.49 -8.12 35.23
#